data_6d96a5e643114060551ebf003d660e0e
#
_entry.id   6d96a5e643114060551ebf003d660e0e
#
_cell.length_a   1.000
_cell.length_b   1.000
_cell.length_c   1.000
_cell.angle_alpha   90.00
_cell.angle_beta   90.00
_cell.angle_gamma   90.00
#
_symmetry.space_group_name_H-M   'P 1'
#
loop_
_entity.id
_entity.type
_entity.pdbx_description
1 polymer ?
#
loop_
_entity_poly.entity_id
_entity_poly.type
_entity_poly.pdbx_seq_one_letter_code
_entity_poly.pdbx_strand_id
1 'polypeptide(L)'
;MSDPGTTLGDGDLVHPGAHIRAVIIDPRGLNVSEAAKALGVTRPTLSNLLNGNAALSPEMAIRLEKAFGVSMEELVHMQCRYDIAQARARAGEINVAPYAGKPKATEQGNLL
;
A
#
# COMPACT_ATOMS: atom_id res chain seq x y z
N MET A 1 -6.59 16.23 -22.75
CA MET A 1 -6.77 14.92 -22.38
C MET A 1 -5.77 14.52 -21.35
N SER A 2 -6.19 13.73 -20.55
CA SER A 2 -5.35 13.50 -19.47
C SER A 2 -4.26 12.55 -19.85
N ASP A 3 -3.18 12.85 -19.32
CA ASP A 3 -2.03 12.09 -19.50
C ASP A 3 -2.12 10.84 -18.67
N PRO A 4 -1.88 9.71 -19.27
CA PRO A 4 -1.92 8.47 -18.49
C PRO A 4 -0.97 8.50 -17.32
N GLY A 5 0.18 9.15 -17.48
CA GLY A 5 1.12 9.20 -16.39
C GLY A 5 0.57 9.94 -15.19
N THR A 6 -0.15 11.01 -15.45
CA THR A 6 -0.76 11.77 -14.38
C THR A 6 -1.77 10.92 -13.63
N THR A 7 -2.57 10.19 -14.37
CA THR A 7 -3.57 9.36 -13.74
C THR A 7 -2.93 8.28 -12.87
N LEU A 8 -1.87 7.67 -13.37
CA LEU A 8 -1.19 6.65 -12.60
C LEU A 8 -0.58 7.22 -11.34
N GLY A 9 -0.02 8.42 -11.44
CA GLY A 9 0.59 9.04 -10.29
C GLY A 9 -0.41 9.26 -9.18
N ASP A 10 -1.60 9.72 -9.53
CA ASP A 10 -2.63 9.94 -8.53
C ASP A 10 -3.00 8.65 -7.82
N GLY A 11 -3.19 7.57 -8.58
CA GLY A 11 -3.55 6.31 -7.99
C GLY A 11 -2.46 5.77 -7.09
N ASP A 12 -1.21 5.96 -7.48
CA ASP A 12 -0.08 5.45 -6.72
C ASP A 12 0.15 6.21 -5.43
N LEU A 13 -0.35 7.45 -5.35
CA LEU A 13 -0.14 8.27 -4.18
C LEU A 13 -1.21 8.09 -3.11
N VAL A 14 -2.21 7.30 -3.37
CA VAL A 14 -3.30 7.12 -2.43
C VAL A 14 -2.98 5.97 -1.48
N HIS A 15 -2.94 6.28 -0.18
CA HIS A 15 -2.74 5.26 0.83
C HIS A 15 -3.97 4.36 0.89
N PRO A 16 -3.77 3.03 1.05
CA PRO A 16 -4.91 2.11 1.09
C PRO A 16 -5.93 2.44 2.17
N GLY A 17 -5.52 3.11 3.24
CA GLY A 17 -6.44 3.43 4.33
C GLY A 17 -7.64 4.23 3.88
N ALA A 18 -7.42 5.23 3.04
CA ALA A 18 -8.53 6.03 2.52
C ALA A 18 -9.47 5.19 1.65
N HIS A 19 -8.90 4.31 0.85
CA HIS A 19 -9.69 3.42 0.00
C HIS A 19 -10.52 2.46 0.85
N ILE A 20 -9.91 1.88 1.88
CA ILE A 20 -10.61 0.95 2.76
C ILE A 20 -11.79 1.65 3.42
N ARG A 21 -11.57 2.87 3.91
CA ARG A 21 -12.65 3.61 4.55
C ARG A 21 -13.79 3.88 3.56
N ALA A 22 -13.45 4.40 2.39
CA ALA A 22 -14.47 4.86 1.46
C ALA A 22 -15.22 3.72 0.76
N VAL A 23 -14.54 2.62 0.50
CA VAL A 23 -15.09 1.56 -0.34
C VAL A 23 -15.57 0.37 0.48
N ILE A 24 -14.98 0.14 1.64
CA ILE A 24 -15.30 -1.05 2.43
C ILE A 24 -16.11 -0.71 3.67
N ILE A 25 -15.67 0.26 4.44
CA ILE A 25 -16.27 0.53 5.76
C ILE A 25 -17.49 1.43 5.66
N ASP A 26 -17.34 2.59 5.02
CA ASP A 26 -18.44 3.55 4.94
C ASP A 26 -19.69 3.00 4.26
N PRO A 27 -19.56 2.27 3.14
CA PRO A 27 -20.78 1.77 2.49
C PRO A 27 -21.56 0.78 3.33
N ARG A 28 -20.91 0.17 4.32
CA ARG A 28 -21.56 -0.78 5.22
C ARG A 28 -22.16 -0.11 6.45
N GLY A 29 -22.01 1.22 6.54
CA GLY A 29 -22.56 1.97 7.67
C GLY A 29 -21.84 1.72 8.98
N LEU A 30 -20.61 1.25 8.94
CA LEU A 30 -19.86 0.93 10.15
C LEU A 30 -19.05 2.13 10.61
N ASN A 31 -18.97 2.30 11.93
CA ASN A 31 -17.99 3.23 12.47
C ASN A 31 -16.68 2.45 12.71
N VAL A 32 -15.64 3.16 13.11
CA VAL A 32 -14.32 2.56 13.26
C VAL A 32 -14.32 1.46 14.32
N SER A 33 -15.03 1.68 15.43
CA SER A 33 -15.08 0.68 16.49
C SER A 33 -15.76 -0.60 16.01
N GLU A 34 -16.86 -0.46 15.29
CA GLU A 34 -17.57 -1.62 14.77
C GLU A 34 -16.74 -2.37 13.75
N ALA A 35 -16.07 -1.65 12.88
CA ALA A 35 -15.21 -2.28 11.88
C ALA A 35 -14.02 -2.98 12.52
N ALA A 36 -13.42 -2.37 13.53
CA ALA A 36 -12.31 -2.98 14.24
C ALA A 36 -12.74 -4.29 14.89
N LYS A 37 -13.93 -4.28 15.48
CA LYS A 37 -14.45 -5.48 16.11
C LYS A 37 -14.66 -6.58 15.07
N ALA A 38 -15.23 -6.22 13.93
CA ALA A 38 -15.45 -7.20 12.86
C ALA A 38 -14.12 -7.79 12.37
N LEU A 39 -13.07 -7.00 12.38
CA LEU A 39 -11.76 -7.44 11.90
C LEU A 39 -10.94 -8.14 12.99
N GLY A 40 -11.40 -8.09 14.23
CA GLY A 40 -10.66 -8.69 15.32
C GLY A 40 -9.41 -7.91 15.72
N VAL A 41 -9.42 -6.60 15.56
CA VAL A 41 -8.30 -5.74 15.92
C VAL A 41 -8.79 -4.64 16.84
N THR A 42 -7.85 -3.91 17.45
CA THR A 42 -8.23 -2.80 18.30
C THR A 42 -8.61 -1.59 17.46
N ARG A 43 -9.40 -0.71 18.05
CA ARG A 43 -9.80 0.51 17.37
C ARG A 43 -8.60 1.36 16.96
N PRO A 44 -7.61 1.59 17.82
CA PRO A 44 -6.44 2.37 17.41
C PRO A 44 -5.67 1.74 16.25
N THR A 45 -5.58 0.41 16.23
CA THR A 45 -4.91 -0.26 15.12
C THR A 45 -5.59 0.06 13.79
N LEU A 46 -6.91 -0.06 13.76
CA LEU A 46 -7.63 0.24 12.52
C LEU A 46 -7.60 1.73 12.22
N SER A 47 -7.78 2.57 13.23
CA SER A 47 -7.78 4.02 13.03
C SER A 47 -6.47 4.48 12.40
N ASN A 48 -5.34 3.97 12.89
CA ASN A 48 -4.05 4.34 12.32
C ASN A 48 -3.94 3.95 10.86
N LEU A 49 -4.43 2.77 10.51
CA LEU A 49 -4.43 2.35 9.11
C LEU A 49 -5.30 3.29 8.26
N LEU A 50 -6.52 3.55 8.72
CA LEU A 50 -7.46 4.35 7.94
C LEU A 50 -6.98 5.78 7.75
N ASN A 51 -6.22 6.30 8.71
CA ASN A 51 -5.70 7.66 8.63
C ASN A 51 -4.34 7.75 7.93
N GLY A 52 -3.84 6.63 7.41
CA GLY A 52 -2.57 6.65 6.69
C GLY A 52 -1.36 6.66 7.58
N ASN A 53 -1.53 6.43 8.89
CA ASN A 53 -0.41 6.46 9.83
C ASN A 53 0.25 5.10 10.00
N ALA A 54 -0.30 4.07 9.41
CA ALA A 54 0.27 2.73 9.44
C ALA A 54 0.05 2.08 8.08
N ALA A 55 0.98 1.24 7.69
CA ALA A 55 0.87 0.51 6.43
C ALA A 55 -0.12 -0.62 6.56
N LEU A 56 -0.71 -1.00 5.44
CA LEU A 56 -1.57 -2.16 5.38
C LEU A 56 -0.69 -3.41 5.30
N SER A 57 -0.75 -4.24 6.32
CA SER A 57 0.00 -5.49 6.32
C SER A 57 -0.76 -6.57 5.60
N PRO A 58 -0.07 -7.62 5.12
CA PRO A 58 -0.78 -8.76 4.53
C PRO A 58 -1.75 -9.42 5.49
N GLU A 59 -1.41 -9.46 6.79
CA GLU A 59 -2.33 -10.04 7.77
C GLU A 59 -3.62 -9.23 7.85
N MET A 60 -3.50 -7.90 7.89
CA MET A 60 -4.70 -7.07 7.92
C MET A 60 -5.51 -7.24 6.64
N ALA A 61 -4.83 -7.39 5.50
CA ALA A 61 -5.53 -7.60 4.24
C ALA A 61 -6.32 -8.91 4.26
N ILE A 62 -5.77 -9.94 4.89
CA ILE A 62 -6.50 -11.21 5.05
C ILE A 62 -7.71 -11.02 5.95
N ARG A 63 -7.57 -10.24 7.01
CA ARG A 63 -8.70 -9.97 7.89
C ARG A 63 -9.83 -9.27 7.15
N LEU A 64 -9.45 -8.29 6.31
CA LEU A 64 -10.42 -7.59 5.48
C LEU A 64 -11.10 -8.53 4.49
N GLU A 65 -10.33 -9.43 3.90
CA GLU A 65 -10.89 -10.39 2.98
C GLU A 65 -11.88 -11.33 3.68
N LYS A 66 -11.50 -11.82 4.85
CA LYS A 66 -12.37 -12.75 5.57
C LYS A 66 -13.63 -12.06 6.07
N ALA A 67 -13.52 -10.84 6.56
CA ALA A 67 -14.66 -10.15 7.14
C ALA A 67 -15.58 -9.55 6.08
N PHE A 68 -15.03 -9.04 4.99
CA PHE A 68 -15.82 -8.24 4.04
C PHE A 68 -15.79 -8.77 2.62
N GLY A 69 -15.06 -9.84 2.35
CA GLY A 69 -15.06 -10.46 1.02
C GLY A 69 -14.30 -9.69 -0.04
N VAL A 70 -13.39 -8.82 0.36
CA VAL A 70 -12.60 -8.05 -0.60
C VAL A 70 -11.31 -8.79 -0.90
N SER A 71 -10.66 -8.42 -2.01
CA SER A 71 -9.44 -9.10 -2.44
C SER A 71 -8.23 -8.64 -1.65
N MET A 72 -7.60 -9.57 -0.93
CA MET A 72 -6.39 -9.21 -0.20
C MET A 72 -5.27 -8.84 -1.16
N GLU A 73 -5.19 -9.52 -2.31
CA GLU A 73 -4.14 -9.22 -3.27
C GLU A 73 -4.22 -7.80 -3.77
N GLU A 74 -5.43 -7.35 -4.11
CA GLU A 74 -5.59 -5.98 -4.59
C GLU A 74 -5.20 -4.97 -3.54
N LEU A 75 -5.56 -5.23 -2.28
CA LEU A 75 -5.23 -4.32 -1.21
C LEU A 75 -3.73 -4.26 -0.96
N VAL A 76 -3.06 -5.42 -0.98
CA VAL A 76 -1.62 -5.46 -0.78
C VAL A 76 -0.90 -4.78 -1.95
N HIS A 77 -1.38 -5.01 -3.17
CA HIS A 77 -0.79 -4.34 -4.33
C HIS A 77 -0.95 -2.83 -4.24
N MET A 78 -2.07 -2.35 -3.70
CA MET A 78 -2.28 -0.92 -3.52
C MET A 78 -1.25 -0.34 -2.55
N GLN A 79 -1.00 -1.03 -1.44
CA GLN A 79 0.03 -0.60 -0.50
C GLN A 79 1.40 -0.58 -1.16
N CYS A 80 1.70 -1.59 -1.97
CA CYS A 80 2.98 -1.67 -2.65
C CYS A 80 3.17 -0.50 -3.60
N ARG A 81 2.16 -0.17 -4.38
CA ARG A 81 2.25 0.96 -5.31
C ARG A 81 2.45 2.27 -4.56
N TYR A 82 1.76 2.42 -3.43
CA TYR A 82 1.94 3.60 -2.61
C TYR A 82 3.38 3.68 -2.09
N ASP A 83 3.90 2.56 -1.59
CA ASP A 83 5.27 2.54 -1.07
C ASP A 83 6.29 2.86 -2.15
N ILE A 84 6.09 2.35 -3.36
CA ILE A 84 6.98 2.63 -4.47
C ILE A 84 6.96 4.12 -4.79
N ALA A 85 5.78 4.70 -4.86
CA ALA A 85 5.66 6.12 -5.18
C ALA A 85 6.33 6.99 -4.12
N GLN A 86 6.17 6.63 -2.85
CA GLN A 86 6.81 7.37 -1.77
C GLN A 86 8.32 7.25 -1.84
N ALA A 87 8.83 6.05 -2.12
CA ALA A 87 10.26 5.85 -2.22
C ALA A 87 10.83 6.61 -3.41
N ARG A 88 10.15 6.58 -4.53
CA ARG A 88 10.64 7.30 -5.71
C ARG A 88 10.64 8.80 -5.49
N ALA A 89 9.68 9.32 -4.75
CA ALA A 89 9.65 10.75 -4.45
C ALA A 89 10.86 11.18 -3.63
N ARG A 90 11.45 10.24 -2.87
CA ARG A 90 12.62 10.54 -2.05
C ARG A 90 13.90 9.97 -2.63
N ALA A 91 13.85 9.47 -3.88
CA ALA A 91 15.01 8.79 -4.45
C ALA A 91 16.25 9.68 -4.50
N GLY A 92 16.04 10.98 -4.70
CA GLY A 92 17.17 11.90 -4.74
C GLY A 92 17.90 12.06 -3.43
N GLU A 93 17.27 11.66 -2.32
CA GLU A 93 17.91 11.72 -1.01
C GLU A 93 18.80 10.52 -0.74
N ILE A 94 18.70 9.50 -1.58
CA ILE A 94 19.43 8.26 -1.37
C ILE A 94 20.70 8.33 -2.22
N ASN A 95 21.84 8.48 -1.54
CA ASN A 95 23.11 8.70 -2.22
C ASN A 95 23.83 7.40 -2.45
N VAL A 96 23.54 6.77 -3.59
CA VAL A 96 24.21 5.54 -3.98
C VAL A 96 24.60 5.67 -5.44
N ALA A 97 25.88 5.56 -5.71
CA ALA A 97 26.37 5.59 -7.07
C ALA A 97 26.32 4.20 -7.66
N PRO A 98 26.18 4.08 -8.98
CA PRO A 98 26.27 2.76 -9.61
C PRO A 98 27.59 2.10 -9.28
N TYR A 99 27.56 0.82 -9.04
CA TYR A 99 28.78 0.08 -8.74
C TYR A 99 29.61 -0.06 -10.00
N ALA A 100 30.89 0.29 -9.90
CA ALA A 100 31.77 0.23 -11.06
C ALA A 100 33.07 -0.49 -10.73
N GLY A 101 33.08 -1.24 -9.66
CA GLY A 101 34.35 -1.85 -9.21
C GLY A 101 34.84 -2.93 -10.12
N LYS A 102 34.04 -3.94 -10.39
CA LYS A 102 34.46 -5.04 -11.21
C LYS A 102 33.65 -5.12 -12.44
N PRO A 103 34.25 -5.58 -13.54
CA PRO A 103 33.42 -5.86 -14.70
C PRO A 103 32.45 -6.96 -14.32
N LYS A 104 31.26 -6.89 -14.91
CA LYS A 104 30.30 -7.88 -14.64
C LYS A 104 30.61 -9.12 -15.27
N ALA A 105 30.62 -10.05 -14.56
CA ALA A 105 30.64 -11.29 -15.20
C ALA A 105 29.26 -11.60 -15.70
N THR A 106 28.90 -11.54 -15.95
CA THR A 106 27.70 -11.80 -16.26
C THR A 106 26.57 -11.83 -15.64
N GLU A 107 26.68 -11.47 -15.34
CA GLU A 107 25.82 -11.41 -14.92
C GLU A 107 24.93 -11.75 -14.77
N GLN A 108 25.00 -11.75 -14.76
CA GLN A 108 24.19 -11.90 -14.58
C GLN A 108 23.34 -11.93 -14.26
N GLY A 109 23.46 -11.78 -14.35
CA GLY A 109 22.47 -11.68 -14.03
C GLY A 109 21.74 -11.85 -13.72
N ASN A 110 22.01 -11.88 -13.63
CA ASN A 110 21.32 -11.91 -13.25
C ASN A 110 20.63 -12.07 -12.59
N LEU A 111 20.59 -12.24 -12.49
CA LEU A 111 19.92 -12.26 -11.87
C LEU A 111 19.35 -12.19 -11.19
N LEU A 112 19.23 -12.35 -11.07
CA LEU A 112 18.58 -12.04 -10.40
C LEU A 112 18.42 -11.93 -9.96
#